data_f27b9f57bae6c413836534ad5fd63323
#
_entry.id   f27b9f57bae6c413836534ad5fd63323
#
_cell.length_a   1.000
_cell.length_b   1.000
_cell.length_c   1.000
_cell.angle_alpha   90.00
_cell.angle_beta   90.00
_cell.angle_gamma   90.00
#
_symmetry.space_group_name_H-M   'P 1'
#
loop_
_entity.id
_entity.type
_entity.pdbx_description
1 polymer ?
#
loop_
_entity_poly.entity_id
_entity_poly.type
_entity_poly.pdbx_seq_one_letter_code
_entity_poly.pdbx_strand_id
1 'polypeptide(L)'
;ASVGFGGNILKVPNIFSSDALDPSNNHGYDNNFRKRGTAVFASSELSYKDMLYLTVTGRNDWSSLLVNAKEESFFYPSVGISAVLSRLMKLPKFVSFAKVRASYTEVGSPIPDRYRGVTRGTITLGLSNGVPAARTIMPFYDFKAERTRSYELGLNLRMFESKLNFDF
;
A
#
# COMPACT_ATOMS: atom_id res chain seq x y z
N ALA A 1 0.04 19.87 4.38
CA ALA A 1 -0.08 21.22 3.84
C ALA A 1 1.31 21.75 3.56
N SER A 2 1.54 22.35 2.44
CA SER A 2 2.78 23.09 2.12
C SER A 2 2.39 24.45 1.62
N VAL A 3 3.00 25.47 2.21
CA VAL A 3 2.89 26.86 1.77
C VAL A 3 4.24 27.23 1.20
N GLY A 4 4.26 27.74 -0.02
CA GLY A 4 5.48 28.18 -0.66
C GLY A 4 5.34 29.61 -1.16
N PHE A 5 6.42 30.37 -1.04
CA PHE A 5 6.53 31.70 -1.58
C PHE A 5 7.66 31.70 -2.61
N GLY A 6 7.35 32.15 -3.82
CA GLY A 6 8.32 32.38 -4.87
C GLY A 6 8.52 33.89 -5.04
N GLY A 7 9.73 34.36 -4.84
CA GLY A 7 10.10 35.74 -5.06
C GLY A 7 11.57 35.92 -4.69
N ASN A 8 12.32 36.63 -5.50
CA ASN A 8 13.76 36.74 -5.32
C ASN A 8 14.18 38.02 -4.63
N ILE A 9 13.26 38.96 -4.36
CA ILE A 9 13.62 40.31 -3.85
C ILE A 9 12.75 40.62 -2.65
N LEU A 10 13.39 40.87 -1.52
CA LEU A 10 12.77 41.44 -0.34
C LEU A 10 12.78 42.95 -0.44
N LYS A 11 11.64 43.61 -0.21
CA LYS A 11 11.55 45.08 -0.11
C LYS A 11 12.31 45.62 1.07
N VAL A 12 12.32 44.84 2.15
CA VAL A 12 13.03 45.21 3.39
C VAL A 12 14.02 44.09 3.70
N PRO A 13 15.32 44.35 3.80
CA PRO A 13 16.32 43.36 4.12
C PRO A 13 16.06 42.71 5.49
N ASN A 14 16.29 41.40 5.57
CA ASN A 14 16.15 40.58 6.79
C ASN A 14 14.74 40.45 7.37
N ILE A 15 13.69 40.87 6.66
CA ILE A 15 12.30 40.59 7.05
C ILE A 15 11.77 39.50 6.14
N PHE A 16 11.62 38.27 6.69
CA PHE A 16 11.15 37.11 5.97
C PHE A 16 9.63 36.90 6.18
N SER A 17 8.82 37.76 5.57
CA SER A 17 7.36 37.65 5.55
C SER A 17 6.82 37.81 4.14
N SER A 18 5.61 37.32 3.89
CA SER A 18 4.93 37.48 2.58
C SER A 18 4.78 38.94 2.17
N ASP A 19 4.60 39.83 3.15
CA ASP A 19 4.37 41.26 2.92
C ASP A 19 5.68 42.01 2.58
N ALA A 20 6.82 41.38 2.90
CA ALA A 20 8.14 41.91 2.59
C ALA A 20 8.60 41.55 1.15
N LEU A 21 7.84 40.76 0.42
CA LEU A 21 8.13 40.42 -0.96
C LEU A 21 7.61 41.49 -1.93
N ASP A 22 8.35 41.68 -3.03
CA ASP A 22 7.88 42.58 -4.08
C ASP A 22 6.57 42.05 -4.71
N PRO A 23 5.46 42.82 -4.73
CA PRO A 23 4.18 42.34 -5.25
C PRO A 23 4.23 41.91 -6.71
N SER A 24 5.15 42.48 -7.50
CA SER A 24 5.30 42.11 -8.91
C SER A 24 5.90 40.73 -9.12
N ASN A 25 6.61 40.19 -8.12
CA ASN A 25 7.26 38.88 -8.14
C ASN A 25 6.76 37.94 -7.04
N ASN A 26 5.68 38.31 -6.35
CA ASN A 26 5.15 37.51 -5.26
C ASN A 26 4.17 36.46 -5.82
N HIS A 27 4.61 35.23 -5.84
CA HIS A 27 3.79 34.07 -6.16
C HIS A 27 3.65 33.19 -4.94
N GLY A 28 2.66 33.49 -4.09
CA GLY A 28 2.27 32.62 -2.99
C GLY A 28 1.42 31.46 -3.52
N TYR A 29 1.73 30.25 -3.09
CA TYR A 29 0.86 29.09 -3.31
C TYR A 29 0.62 28.34 -2.00
N ASP A 30 -0.62 27.95 -1.77
CA ASP A 30 -1.00 27.06 -0.69
C ASP A 30 -1.44 25.73 -1.29
N ASN A 31 -0.77 24.66 -0.92
CA ASN A 31 -1.08 23.32 -1.38
C ASN A 31 -1.56 22.47 -0.21
N ASN A 32 -2.85 22.57 0.08
CA ASN A 32 -3.52 21.77 1.07
C ASN A 32 -4.08 20.49 0.48
N PHE A 33 -3.62 19.37 0.99
CA PHE A 33 -4.06 18.05 0.57
C PHE A 33 -4.45 17.19 1.77
N ARG A 34 -5.64 16.58 1.69
CA ARG A 34 -6.14 15.63 2.68
C ARG A 34 -6.37 14.28 2.06
N LYS A 35 -5.64 13.28 2.52
CA LYS A 35 -5.80 11.87 2.16
C LYS A 35 -6.50 11.14 3.29
N ARG A 36 -7.46 10.30 2.94
CA ARG A 36 -8.13 9.39 3.87
C ARG A 36 -8.03 7.98 3.35
N GLY A 37 -7.73 7.04 4.24
CA GLY A 37 -7.77 5.61 3.99
C GLY A 37 -8.56 4.94 5.10
N THR A 38 -9.38 3.97 4.75
CA THR A 38 -10.10 3.12 5.67
C THR A 38 -9.83 1.69 5.30
N ALA A 39 -9.63 0.82 6.27
CA ALA A 39 -9.40 -0.59 6.06
C ALA A 39 -10.25 -1.43 7.01
N VAL A 40 -10.74 -2.55 6.51
CA VAL A 40 -11.38 -3.59 7.30
C VAL A 40 -10.64 -4.90 7.03
N PHE A 41 -10.33 -5.64 8.08
CA PHE A 41 -9.68 -6.93 7.95
C PHE A 41 -10.34 -7.97 8.85
N ALA A 42 -10.25 -9.22 8.43
CA ALA A 42 -10.65 -10.38 9.20
C ALA A 42 -9.59 -11.47 9.08
N SER A 43 -9.39 -12.22 10.16
CA SER A 43 -8.49 -13.36 10.20
C SER A 43 -9.18 -14.50 10.92
N SER A 44 -9.00 -15.71 10.38
CA SER A 44 -9.50 -16.95 10.98
C SER A 44 -8.40 -18.00 10.92
N GLU A 45 -8.23 -18.70 12.02
CA GLU A 45 -7.35 -19.85 12.12
C GLU A 45 -8.16 -21.08 12.53
N LEU A 46 -8.08 -22.12 11.75
CA LEU A 46 -8.73 -23.40 11.99
C LEU A 46 -7.65 -24.46 12.21
N SER A 47 -7.81 -25.25 13.26
CA SER A 47 -6.92 -26.37 13.53
C SER A 47 -7.73 -27.68 13.61
N TYR A 48 -7.16 -28.73 13.05
CA TYR A 48 -7.75 -30.06 13.11
C TYR A 48 -6.78 -31.03 13.78
N LYS A 49 -7.17 -31.50 14.96
CA LYS A 49 -6.44 -32.49 15.78
C LYS A 49 -4.95 -32.14 16.00
N ASP A 50 -4.61 -30.85 16.02
CA ASP A 50 -3.22 -30.37 16.08
C ASP A 50 -2.29 -30.95 14.99
N MET A 51 -2.87 -31.38 13.89
CA MET A 51 -2.15 -31.97 12.75
C MET A 51 -2.17 -31.04 11.55
N LEU A 52 -3.31 -30.40 11.30
CA LEU A 52 -3.54 -29.50 10.16
C LEU A 52 -3.96 -28.14 10.70
N TYR A 53 -3.42 -27.10 10.09
CA TYR A 53 -3.76 -25.71 10.38
C TYR A 53 -4.04 -24.98 9.09
N LEU A 54 -5.16 -24.26 9.07
CA LEU A 54 -5.56 -23.42 7.98
C LEU A 54 -5.73 -21.99 8.51
N THR A 55 -4.97 -21.07 8.00
CA THR A 55 -5.10 -19.65 8.30
C THR A 55 -5.66 -18.95 7.06
N VAL A 56 -6.74 -18.20 7.22
CA VAL A 56 -7.34 -17.39 6.16
C VAL A 56 -7.44 -15.97 6.65
N THR A 57 -6.92 -15.04 5.87
CA THR A 57 -7.06 -13.61 6.15
C THR A 57 -7.61 -12.90 4.93
N GLY A 58 -8.38 -11.87 5.19
CA GLY A 58 -8.87 -10.98 4.16
C GLY A 58 -8.83 -9.55 4.64
N ARG A 59 -8.40 -8.65 3.79
CA ARG A 59 -8.38 -7.22 4.05
C ARG A 59 -8.96 -6.48 2.86
N ASN A 60 -9.80 -5.49 3.14
CA ASN A 60 -10.32 -4.58 2.13
C ASN A 60 -9.96 -3.14 2.51
N ASP A 61 -9.32 -2.44 1.60
CA ASP A 61 -8.87 -1.06 1.77
C ASP A 61 -9.63 -0.13 0.83
N TRP A 62 -10.05 1.02 1.35
CA TRP A 62 -10.64 2.14 0.60
C TRP A 62 -9.69 3.32 0.67
N SER A 63 -9.51 4.01 -0.44
CA SER A 63 -8.66 5.19 -0.51
C SER A 63 -9.36 6.36 -1.19
N SER A 64 -9.29 7.53 -0.56
CA SER A 64 -9.81 8.77 -1.16
C SER A 64 -9.09 9.17 -2.47
N LEU A 65 -7.96 8.54 -2.78
CA LEU A 65 -7.25 8.74 -4.05
C LEU A 65 -7.94 8.03 -5.21
N LEU A 66 -8.82 7.06 -4.92
CA LEU A 66 -9.57 6.29 -5.91
C LEU A 66 -11.02 6.77 -6.10
N VAL A 67 -11.39 7.86 -5.50
CA VAL A 67 -12.72 8.44 -5.73
C VAL A 67 -12.94 8.65 -7.22
N ASN A 68 -14.06 8.14 -7.74
CA ASN A 68 -14.43 8.07 -9.14
C ASN A 68 -13.59 7.09 -10.00
N ALA A 69 -12.73 6.27 -9.41
CA ALA A 69 -12.16 5.13 -10.12
C ALA A 69 -13.22 4.03 -10.30
N LYS A 70 -13.02 3.16 -11.28
CA LYS A 70 -13.87 1.98 -11.50
C LYS A 70 -13.83 1.02 -10.29
N GLU A 71 -12.66 0.94 -9.63
CA GLU A 71 -12.45 0.18 -8.41
C GLU A 71 -12.05 1.15 -7.29
N GLU A 72 -12.98 1.44 -6.37
CA GLU A 72 -12.74 2.36 -5.25
C GLU A 72 -12.12 1.67 -4.03
N SER A 73 -12.10 0.34 -4.03
CA SER A 73 -11.54 -0.48 -2.96
C SER A 73 -10.74 -1.65 -3.51
N PHE A 74 -9.86 -2.19 -2.68
CA PHE A 74 -9.09 -3.37 -3.05
C PHE A 74 -9.17 -4.42 -1.94
N PHE A 75 -9.47 -5.63 -2.36
CA PHE A 75 -9.48 -6.79 -1.49
C PHE A 75 -8.19 -7.60 -1.65
N TYR A 76 -7.58 -7.98 -0.52
CA TYR A 76 -6.36 -8.78 -0.45
C TYR A 76 -6.65 -10.04 0.35
N PRO A 77 -6.66 -11.20 -0.29
CA PRO A 77 -6.72 -12.48 0.40
C PRO A 77 -5.33 -12.97 0.79
N SER A 78 -5.26 -13.71 1.89
CA SER A 78 -4.11 -14.56 2.22
C SER A 78 -4.62 -15.88 2.76
N VAL A 79 -3.99 -16.97 2.32
CA VAL A 79 -4.31 -18.32 2.76
C VAL A 79 -3.01 -19.03 3.10
N GLY A 80 -2.93 -19.55 4.31
CA GLY A 80 -1.83 -20.37 4.79
C GLY A 80 -2.32 -21.75 5.23
N ILE A 81 -1.63 -22.79 4.82
CA ILE A 81 -1.87 -24.15 5.27
C ILE A 81 -0.58 -24.73 5.84
N SER A 82 -0.68 -25.42 6.96
CA SER A 82 0.44 -26.18 7.49
C SER A 82 0.01 -27.53 8.01
N ALA A 83 0.88 -28.52 7.81
CA ALA A 83 0.65 -29.90 8.21
C ALA A 83 1.83 -30.43 9.03
N VAL A 84 1.52 -30.97 10.21
CA VAL A 84 2.48 -31.65 11.07
C VAL A 84 2.57 -33.11 10.65
N LEU A 85 3.50 -33.43 9.75
CA LEU A 85 3.65 -34.76 9.15
C LEU A 85 3.94 -35.82 10.21
N SER A 86 4.69 -35.50 11.26
CA SER A 86 4.99 -36.41 12.37
C SER A 86 3.77 -36.89 13.15
N ARG A 87 2.63 -36.17 13.03
CA ARG A 87 1.35 -36.59 13.60
C ARG A 87 0.41 -37.26 12.59
N LEU A 88 0.59 -36.95 11.30
CA LEU A 88 -0.23 -37.50 10.21
C LEU A 88 0.21 -38.90 9.80
N MET A 89 1.51 -39.17 9.83
CA MET A 89 2.05 -40.43 9.36
C MET A 89 3.20 -40.89 10.25
N LYS A 90 3.50 -42.21 10.23
CA LYS A 90 4.65 -42.78 10.90
C LYS A 90 5.92 -42.44 10.12
N LEU A 91 6.75 -41.60 10.68
CA LEU A 91 8.05 -41.24 10.12
C LEU A 91 9.16 -42.22 10.61
N PRO A 92 10.27 -42.30 9.89
CA PRO A 92 11.45 -43.05 10.35
C PRO A 92 11.91 -42.57 11.73
N LYS A 93 12.45 -43.45 12.55
CA LYS A 93 12.83 -43.17 13.95
C LYS A 93 13.85 -42.04 14.14
N PHE A 94 14.61 -41.72 13.11
CA PHE A 94 15.58 -40.63 13.14
C PHE A 94 14.92 -39.24 12.94
N VAL A 95 13.66 -39.18 12.45
CA VAL A 95 12.90 -37.94 12.30
C VAL A 95 12.03 -37.75 13.54
N SER A 96 12.36 -36.77 14.36
CA SER A 96 11.63 -36.46 15.59
C SER A 96 10.41 -35.58 15.34
N PHE A 97 10.50 -34.70 14.34
CA PHE A 97 9.43 -33.77 13.99
C PHE A 97 9.55 -33.32 12.51
N ALA A 98 8.43 -33.29 11.83
CA ALA A 98 8.35 -32.74 10.47
C ALA A 98 7.07 -31.94 10.31
N LYS A 99 7.19 -30.72 9.81
CA LYS A 99 6.08 -29.81 9.49
C LYS A 99 6.31 -29.18 8.12
N VAL A 100 5.32 -29.23 7.26
CA VAL A 100 5.30 -28.52 5.99
C VAL A 100 4.35 -27.33 6.09
N ARG A 101 4.66 -26.28 5.37
CA ARG A 101 3.79 -25.11 5.27
C ARG A 101 3.76 -24.63 3.81
N ALA A 102 2.62 -24.10 3.40
CA ALA A 102 2.43 -23.43 2.14
C ALA A 102 1.58 -22.19 2.38
N SER A 103 1.90 -21.09 1.76
CA SER A 103 1.07 -19.89 1.82
C SER A 103 0.97 -19.19 0.48
N TYR A 104 -0.17 -18.54 0.29
CA TYR A 104 -0.44 -17.60 -0.76
C TYR A 104 -0.88 -16.30 -0.14
N THR A 105 -0.28 -15.22 -0.53
CA THR A 105 -0.62 -13.88 -0.05
C THR A 105 -0.69 -12.92 -1.23
N GLU A 106 -1.75 -12.13 -1.26
CA GLU A 106 -1.88 -11.00 -2.16
C GLU A 106 -1.85 -9.72 -1.33
N VAL A 107 -0.99 -8.76 -1.73
CA VAL A 107 -0.85 -7.46 -1.07
C VAL A 107 -0.98 -6.36 -2.10
N GLY A 108 -1.79 -5.35 -1.78
CA GLY A 108 -1.88 -4.16 -2.60
C GLY A 108 -0.91 -3.08 -2.14
N SER A 109 -0.31 -2.41 -3.09
CA SER A 109 0.51 -1.24 -2.83
C SER A 109 -0.36 0.01 -2.73
N PRO A 110 -0.14 0.87 -1.72
CA PRO A 110 -0.85 2.14 -1.65
C PRO A 110 -0.52 2.99 -2.87
N ILE A 111 -1.52 3.71 -3.36
CA ILE A 111 -1.35 4.60 -4.52
C ILE A 111 -0.42 5.74 -4.13
N PRO A 112 0.68 5.95 -4.88
CA PRO A 112 1.58 7.06 -4.63
C PRO A 112 0.89 8.41 -4.76
N ASP A 113 1.26 9.38 -3.93
CA ASP A 113 0.64 10.70 -3.88
C ASP A 113 0.79 11.50 -5.21
N ARG A 114 1.76 11.15 -6.05
CA ARG A 114 1.93 11.73 -7.40
C ARG A 114 0.72 11.49 -8.32
N TYR A 115 -0.09 10.46 -8.04
CA TYR A 115 -1.30 10.15 -8.81
C TYR A 115 -2.57 10.73 -8.20
N ARG A 116 -2.45 11.60 -7.20
CA ARG A 116 -3.62 12.30 -6.63
C ARG A 116 -4.34 13.10 -7.72
N GLY A 117 -5.65 13.05 -7.68
CA GLY A 117 -6.50 13.78 -8.63
C GLY A 117 -6.62 13.15 -10.01
N VAL A 118 -5.86 12.09 -10.33
CA VAL A 118 -5.92 11.43 -11.64
C VAL A 118 -7.33 10.92 -11.96
N THR A 119 -8.05 10.42 -10.98
CA THR A 119 -9.42 9.91 -11.13
C THR A 119 -10.48 11.02 -11.19
N ARG A 120 -10.15 12.22 -10.72
CA ARG A 120 -11.09 13.36 -10.69
C ARG A 120 -11.00 14.27 -11.91
N GLY A 121 -9.84 14.26 -12.58
CA GLY A 121 -9.51 15.27 -13.56
C GLY A 121 -9.24 16.64 -12.93
N THR A 122 -8.74 17.56 -13.71
CA THR A 122 -8.47 18.93 -13.26
C THR A 122 -8.68 19.90 -14.41
N ILE A 123 -9.25 21.04 -14.08
CA ILE A 123 -9.29 22.20 -14.99
C ILE A 123 -8.37 23.23 -14.36
N THR A 124 -7.29 23.56 -15.06
CA THR A 124 -6.39 24.63 -14.65
C THR A 124 -6.59 25.82 -15.58
N LEU A 125 -6.94 26.96 -15.00
CA LEU A 125 -7.01 28.22 -15.71
C LEU A 125 -5.64 28.88 -15.63
N GLY A 126 -5.14 29.33 -16.74
CA GLY A 126 -3.87 30.03 -16.86
C GLY A 126 -3.83 30.96 -18.05
N LEU A 127 -2.70 31.61 -18.24
CA LEU A 127 -2.44 32.41 -19.43
C LEU A 127 -1.51 31.63 -20.37
N SER A 128 -1.88 31.50 -21.62
CA SER A 128 -1.02 31.00 -22.68
C SER A 128 -0.77 32.16 -23.65
N ASN A 129 0.49 32.60 -23.72
CA ASN A 129 0.87 33.78 -24.52
C ASN A 129 0.03 35.06 -24.21
N GLY A 130 -0.26 35.28 -22.90
CA GLY A 130 -1.06 36.42 -22.46
C GLY A 130 -2.58 36.29 -22.66
N VAL A 131 -3.05 35.18 -23.22
CA VAL A 131 -4.48 34.92 -23.43
C VAL A 131 -4.98 33.93 -22.39
N PRO A 132 -6.13 34.14 -21.73
CA PRO A 132 -6.72 33.16 -20.83
C PRO A 132 -6.92 31.81 -21.53
N ALA A 133 -6.36 30.78 -20.99
CA ALA A 133 -6.45 29.41 -21.49
C ALA A 133 -6.84 28.43 -20.38
N ALA A 134 -7.76 27.54 -20.71
CA ALA A 134 -8.12 26.43 -19.81
C ALA A 134 -7.40 25.15 -20.26
N ARG A 135 -6.63 24.57 -19.36
CA ARG A 135 -6.06 23.23 -19.53
C ARG A 135 -6.91 22.22 -18.77
N THR A 136 -7.57 21.35 -19.50
CA THR A 136 -8.38 20.28 -18.92
C THR A 136 -7.59 18.99 -18.94
N ILE A 137 -7.41 18.36 -17.77
CA ILE A 137 -6.90 17.01 -17.65
C ILE A 137 -8.10 16.10 -17.47
N MET A 138 -8.32 15.20 -18.43
CA MET A 138 -9.41 14.23 -18.37
C MET A 138 -9.18 13.24 -17.22
N PRO A 139 -10.23 12.87 -16.47
CA PRO A 139 -10.11 11.88 -15.42
C PRO A 139 -9.81 10.50 -16.02
N PHE A 140 -8.92 9.77 -15.36
CA PHE A 140 -8.59 8.40 -15.71
C PHE A 140 -9.33 7.45 -14.74
N TYR A 141 -10.38 6.82 -15.21
CA TYR A 141 -11.25 5.99 -14.39
C TYR A 141 -10.77 4.55 -14.19
N ASP A 142 -9.97 4.02 -15.10
CA ASP A 142 -9.44 2.64 -15.01
C ASP A 142 -8.13 2.56 -14.20
N PHE A 143 -8.07 3.33 -13.14
CA PHE A 143 -6.93 3.33 -12.24
C PHE A 143 -7.06 2.19 -11.21
N LYS A 144 -6.06 1.31 -11.19
CA LYS A 144 -6.03 0.14 -10.30
C LYS A 144 -4.84 0.21 -9.35
N ALA A 145 -5.03 -0.33 -8.15
CA ALA A 145 -3.90 -0.53 -7.25
C ALA A 145 -2.93 -1.58 -7.79
N GLU A 146 -1.67 -1.35 -7.57
CA GLU A 146 -0.64 -2.36 -7.83
C GLU A 146 -0.83 -3.54 -6.88
N ARG A 147 -0.71 -4.76 -7.39
CA ARG A 147 -0.87 -5.99 -6.61
C ARG A 147 0.38 -6.85 -6.70
N THR A 148 0.88 -7.25 -5.54
CA THR A 148 1.97 -8.19 -5.41
C THR A 148 1.42 -9.51 -4.92
N ARG A 149 1.79 -10.62 -5.59
CA ARG A 149 1.42 -11.98 -5.22
C ARG A 149 2.65 -12.74 -4.77
N SER A 150 2.56 -13.34 -3.61
CA SER A 150 3.64 -14.13 -3.02
C SER A 150 3.17 -15.55 -2.76
N TYR A 151 4.03 -16.49 -3.07
CA TYR A 151 3.86 -17.91 -2.78
C TYR A 151 5.04 -18.34 -1.93
N GLU A 152 4.77 -19.01 -0.83
CA GLU A 152 5.79 -19.51 0.06
C GLU A 152 5.57 -20.99 0.33
N LEU A 153 6.67 -21.75 0.32
CA LEU A 153 6.72 -23.12 0.76
C LEU A 153 7.77 -23.23 1.85
N GLY A 154 7.46 -23.94 2.91
CA GLY A 154 8.39 -24.11 4.00
C GLY A 154 8.37 -25.54 4.54
N LEU A 155 9.52 -26.00 5.00
CA LEU A 155 9.75 -27.29 5.63
C LEU A 155 10.52 -27.07 6.93
N ASN A 156 9.94 -27.50 8.06
CA ASN A 156 10.65 -27.59 9.33
C ASN A 156 10.85 -29.06 9.67
N LEU A 157 12.10 -29.47 9.79
CA LEU A 157 12.51 -30.83 10.04
C LEU A 157 13.46 -30.92 11.26
N ARG A 158 13.12 -31.75 12.23
CA ARG A 158 13.97 -32.03 13.37
C ARG A 158 14.33 -33.51 13.38
N MET A 159 15.62 -33.81 13.52
CA MET A 159 16.13 -35.16 13.45
C MET A 159 17.02 -35.45 14.66
N PHE A 160 17.21 -36.75 14.93
CA PHE A 160 18.11 -37.27 15.99
C PHE A 160 17.81 -36.67 17.37
N GLU A 161 16.54 -36.81 17.84
CA GLU A 161 16.07 -36.25 19.11
C GLU A 161 16.24 -34.72 19.18
N SER A 162 16.00 -34.03 18.05
CA SER A 162 16.13 -32.59 17.90
C SER A 162 17.58 -32.05 17.98
N LYS A 163 18.61 -32.93 17.83
CA LYS A 163 19.98 -32.48 17.72
C LYS A 163 20.29 -31.76 16.41
N LEU A 164 19.52 -32.05 15.37
CA LEU A 164 19.66 -31.43 14.05
C LEU A 164 18.33 -30.82 13.63
N ASN A 165 18.32 -29.53 13.33
CA ASN A 165 17.15 -28.78 12.93
C ASN A 165 17.39 -28.09 11.58
N PHE A 166 16.47 -28.30 10.65
CA PHE A 166 16.41 -27.61 9.36
C PHE A 166 15.11 -26.81 9.29
N ASP A 167 15.21 -25.59 8.87
CA ASP A 167 14.08 -24.72 8.53
C ASP A 167 14.36 -24.06 7.17
N PHE A 168 13.50 -24.37 6.19
CA PHE A 168 13.54 -23.87 4.83
C PHE A 168 12.24 -23.12 4.51
#